data_eb9dfdc5bd4768b08564c45bfd0ef71b
#
_entry.id   eb9dfdc5bd4768b08564c45bfd0ef71b
#
_cell.length_a   1.000
_cell.length_b   1.000
_cell.length_c   1.000
_cell.angle_alpha   90.00
_cell.angle_beta   90.00
_cell.angle_gamma   90.00
#
_symmetry.space_group_name_H-M   'P 1'
#
loop_
_entity.id
_entity.type
_entity.pdbx_description
1 polymer ?
#
loop_
_entity_poly.entity_id
_entity_poly.type
_entity_poly.pdbx_seq_one_letter_code
_entity_poly.pdbx_strand_id
1 'polypeptide(L)'
;MLPFSLQKNQLAMTLLILGFMSYSLHASDRPPAFSQTGLQGWETKSFHDQTDYQVIPAGEQTVLFAHTQKAASGLAWEGKPDLQATPWLHWCWRVNTTYPGLNETTKAGDDYPARVYAVASTGLFRWQVQALNYVWASEQSQGNDWPSAFTD
;
A
#
# COMPACT_ATOMS: atom_id res chain seq x y z
N MET A 1 50.10 52.04 -47.68
CA MET A 1 49.28 52.43 -46.56
C MET A 1 47.95 51.59 -46.69
N LEU A 2 47.87 50.47 -45.98
CA LEU A 2 46.70 49.57 -45.98
C LEU A 2 46.04 49.67 -44.64
N PRO A 3 44.68 49.81 -44.55
CA PRO A 3 43.98 49.85 -43.28
C PRO A 3 43.72 48.43 -42.75
N PHE A 4 44.02 48.24 -41.50
CA PHE A 4 43.80 47.05 -40.73
C PHE A 4 42.29 46.93 -40.41
N SER A 5 41.64 45.83 -40.85
CA SER A 5 40.27 45.53 -40.52
C SER A 5 40.24 44.64 -39.30
N LEU A 6 39.67 45.12 -38.21
CA LEU A 6 39.44 44.38 -36.96
C LEU A 6 38.15 43.53 -37.13
N GLN A 7 38.35 42.23 -37.26
CA GLN A 7 37.26 41.24 -37.28
C GLN A 7 36.82 40.94 -35.83
N LYS A 8 35.61 41.38 -35.46
CA LYS A 8 35.00 41.07 -34.18
C LYS A 8 34.49 39.61 -34.20
N ASN A 9 35.19 38.73 -33.53
CA ASN A 9 34.67 37.39 -33.19
C ASN A 9 33.56 37.51 -32.17
N GLN A 10 32.31 37.29 -32.60
CA GLN A 10 31.20 37.06 -31.71
C GLN A 10 31.25 35.60 -31.24
N LEU A 11 31.64 35.36 -29.99
CA LEU A 11 31.42 34.09 -29.32
C LEU A 11 29.90 33.99 -28.99
N ALA A 12 29.23 33.16 -29.74
CA ALA A 12 27.84 32.73 -29.40
C ALA A 12 27.94 31.79 -28.19
N MET A 13 27.60 32.30 -27.03
CA MET A 13 27.46 31.50 -25.80
C MET A 13 26.09 30.83 -25.84
N THR A 14 26.07 29.56 -26.28
CA THR A 14 24.85 28.72 -26.23
C THR A 14 24.58 28.34 -24.80
N LEU A 15 23.61 29.00 -24.17
CA LEU A 15 23.11 28.67 -22.84
C LEU A 15 22.30 27.38 -22.92
N LEU A 16 22.88 26.26 -22.50
CA LEU A 16 22.17 24.98 -22.39
C LEU A 16 21.30 25.03 -21.12
N ILE A 17 20.03 25.37 -21.28
CA ILE A 17 19.05 25.29 -20.19
C ILE A 17 18.70 23.82 -20.00
N LEU A 18 19.39 23.15 -19.07
CA LEU A 18 18.94 21.86 -18.54
C LEU A 18 17.65 22.10 -17.74
N GLY A 19 16.53 21.87 -18.39
CA GLY A 19 15.23 21.81 -17.70
C GLY A 19 15.23 20.61 -16.73
N PHE A 20 15.43 20.86 -15.46
CA PHE A 20 15.08 19.89 -14.42
C PHE A 20 13.56 19.71 -14.47
N MET A 21 13.11 18.67 -15.14
CA MET A 21 11.75 18.16 -14.97
C MET A 21 11.65 17.61 -13.55
N SER A 22 11.20 18.45 -12.63
CA SER A 22 10.82 18.02 -11.30
C SER A 22 9.58 17.12 -11.46
N TYR A 23 9.80 15.81 -11.47
CA TYR A 23 8.70 14.86 -11.30
C TYR A 23 8.19 15.03 -9.87
N SER A 24 7.11 15.78 -9.73
CA SER A 24 6.34 15.77 -8.49
C SER A 24 5.76 14.38 -8.35
N LEU A 25 6.36 13.57 -7.47
CA LEU A 25 5.73 12.36 -6.97
C LEU A 25 4.50 12.80 -6.18
N HIS A 26 3.36 12.92 -6.88
CA HIS A 26 2.10 13.07 -6.20
C HIS A 26 1.84 11.74 -5.51
N ALA A 27 1.79 11.76 -4.19
CA ALA A 27 1.28 10.62 -3.44
C ALA A 27 -0.12 10.33 -4.01
N SER A 28 -0.36 9.11 -4.42
CA SER A 28 -1.67 8.70 -4.92
C SER A 28 -2.70 8.91 -3.81
N ASP A 29 -3.87 9.41 -4.13
CA ASP A 29 -5.02 9.52 -3.23
C ASP A 29 -5.79 8.20 -3.09
N ARG A 30 -5.38 7.16 -3.82
CA ARG A 30 -5.99 5.82 -3.84
C ARG A 30 -4.93 4.74 -3.88
N PRO A 31 -5.21 3.57 -3.25
CA PRO A 31 -4.38 2.38 -3.41
C PRO A 31 -4.28 1.98 -4.90
N PRO A 32 -3.10 1.61 -5.38
CA PRO A 32 -2.94 1.11 -6.75
C PRO A 32 -3.77 -0.16 -6.96
N ALA A 33 -4.47 -0.25 -8.08
CA ALA A 33 -5.24 -1.44 -8.42
C ALA A 33 -4.30 -2.56 -8.91
N PHE A 34 -4.36 -3.74 -8.32
CA PHE A 34 -3.54 -4.89 -8.71
C PHE A 34 -3.67 -5.26 -10.19
N SER A 35 -4.86 -5.06 -10.78
CA SER A 35 -5.10 -5.30 -12.20
C SER A 35 -4.35 -4.36 -13.14
N GLN A 36 -3.90 -3.20 -12.66
CA GLN A 36 -3.22 -2.18 -13.46
C GLN A 36 -1.72 -2.14 -13.22
N THR A 37 -1.31 -2.27 -11.98
CA THR A 37 0.07 -2.04 -11.56
C THR A 37 0.76 -3.28 -10.99
N GLY A 38 0.03 -4.42 -10.88
CA GLY A 38 0.55 -5.56 -10.14
C GLY A 38 0.81 -5.18 -8.67
N LEU A 39 1.98 -5.51 -8.17
CA LEU A 39 2.40 -5.14 -6.81
C LEU A 39 3.11 -3.77 -6.75
N GLN A 40 3.27 -3.07 -7.87
CA GLN A 40 3.93 -1.78 -7.88
C GLN A 40 3.13 -0.74 -7.06
N GLY A 41 3.81 -0.02 -6.18
CA GLY A 41 3.19 0.94 -5.27
C GLY A 41 2.73 0.34 -3.95
N TRP A 42 2.92 -0.98 -3.77
CA TRP A 42 2.70 -1.66 -2.51
C TRP A 42 4.04 -2.03 -1.87
N GLU A 43 4.15 -1.86 -0.57
CA GLU A 43 5.32 -2.21 0.21
C GLU A 43 5.03 -3.49 1.02
N THR A 44 5.90 -4.49 0.92
CA THR A 44 5.80 -5.70 1.74
C THR A 44 6.27 -5.42 3.15
N LYS A 45 5.43 -5.71 4.13
CA LYS A 45 5.75 -5.66 5.57
C LYS A 45 5.75 -7.09 6.11
N SER A 46 6.90 -7.57 6.58
CA SER A 46 7.02 -8.88 7.22
C SER A 46 6.91 -8.74 8.74
N PHE A 47 6.10 -9.58 9.36
CA PHE A 47 5.99 -9.75 10.81
C PHE A 47 6.66 -11.04 11.26
N HIS A 48 6.56 -12.09 10.45
CA HIS A 48 7.23 -13.38 10.60
C HIS A 48 7.30 -14.05 9.23
N ASP A 49 8.49 -14.23 8.67
CA ASP A 49 8.71 -14.72 7.32
C ASP A 49 7.90 -13.96 6.25
N GLN A 50 7.65 -14.54 5.09
CA GLN A 50 6.98 -13.89 3.98
C GLN A 50 5.85 -14.77 3.41
N THR A 51 4.73 -14.13 3.14
CA THR A 51 3.65 -14.66 2.32
C THR A 51 4.02 -14.51 0.85
N ASP A 52 3.75 -15.51 0.05
CA ASP A 52 3.86 -15.41 -1.41
C ASP A 52 2.64 -14.68 -1.97
N TYR A 53 2.89 -13.52 -2.57
CA TYR A 53 1.88 -12.68 -3.20
C TYR A 53 2.03 -12.70 -4.72
N GLN A 54 0.97 -13.05 -5.41
CA GLN A 54 0.92 -13.10 -6.86
C GLN A 54 -0.33 -12.38 -7.38
N VAL A 55 -0.19 -11.66 -8.48
CA VAL A 55 -1.33 -11.08 -9.19
C VAL A 55 -1.69 -12.02 -10.33
N ILE A 56 -2.84 -12.65 -10.25
CA ILE A 56 -3.25 -13.72 -11.14
C ILE A 56 -4.63 -13.46 -11.77
N PRO A 57 -4.90 -13.99 -12.98
CA PRO A 57 -6.24 -13.96 -13.54
C PRO A 57 -7.18 -14.92 -12.78
N ALA A 58 -8.43 -14.49 -12.58
CA ALA A 58 -9.50 -15.28 -11.98
C ALA A 58 -10.80 -15.04 -12.74
N GLY A 59 -11.02 -15.79 -13.80
CA GLY A 59 -12.09 -15.54 -14.77
C GLY A 59 -11.82 -14.24 -15.54
N GLU A 60 -12.80 -13.33 -15.54
CA GLU A 60 -12.67 -12.00 -16.17
C GLU A 60 -11.97 -10.96 -15.29
N GLN A 61 -11.63 -11.31 -14.07
CA GLN A 61 -11.02 -10.41 -13.10
C GLN A 61 -9.54 -10.75 -12.90
N THR A 62 -8.81 -9.77 -12.37
CA THR A 62 -7.45 -9.96 -11.86
C THR A 62 -7.51 -9.82 -10.35
N VAL A 63 -6.91 -10.76 -9.63
CA VAL A 63 -6.94 -10.80 -8.17
C VAL A 63 -5.54 -10.87 -7.58
N LEU A 64 -5.38 -10.36 -6.37
CA LEU A 64 -4.23 -10.66 -5.53
C LEU A 64 -4.43 -12.03 -4.90
N PHE A 65 -3.57 -12.98 -5.26
CA PHE A 65 -3.46 -14.28 -4.61
C PHE A 65 -2.39 -14.22 -3.54
N ALA A 66 -2.72 -14.69 -2.34
CA ALA A 66 -1.80 -14.78 -1.22
C ALA A 66 -1.71 -16.24 -0.75
N HIS A 67 -0.52 -16.79 -0.69
CA HIS A 67 -0.25 -18.10 -0.13
C HIS A 67 0.75 -17.98 1.00
N THR A 68 0.37 -18.45 2.17
CA THR A 68 1.22 -18.42 3.36
C THR A 68 1.39 -19.80 3.96
N GLN A 69 2.58 -20.08 4.48
CA GLN A 69 2.88 -21.28 5.23
C GLN A 69 3.78 -20.92 6.43
N LYS A 70 3.20 -20.92 7.63
CA LYS A 70 3.89 -20.52 8.87
C LYS A 70 4.52 -19.13 8.78
N ALA A 71 3.91 -18.23 8.04
CA ALA A 71 4.41 -16.89 7.82
C ALA A 71 3.30 -15.86 8.03
N ALA A 72 3.68 -14.65 8.39
CA ALA A 72 2.79 -13.50 8.53
C ALA A 72 3.43 -12.27 7.90
N SER A 73 2.88 -11.81 6.79
CA SER A 73 3.28 -10.56 6.16
C SER A 73 2.08 -9.85 5.54
N GLY A 74 2.24 -8.61 5.14
CA GLY A 74 1.19 -7.82 4.50
C GLY A 74 1.74 -6.95 3.39
N LEU A 75 0.85 -6.49 2.52
CA LEU A 75 1.11 -5.43 1.56
C LEU A 75 0.53 -4.13 2.12
N ALA A 76 1.36 -3.11 2.26
CA ALA A 76 0.98 -1.80 2.76
C ALA A 76 1.05 -0.75 1.64
N TRP A 77 0.08 0.13 1.63
CA TRP A 77 0.09 1.34 0.84
C TRP A 77 -0.06 2.55 1.78
N GLU A 78 0.74 3.58 1.57
CA GLU A 78 0.66 4.83 2.31
C GLU A 78 0.21 5.95 1.37
N GLY A 79 -0.85 6.66 1.75
CA GLY A 79 -1.41 7.75 0.98
C GLY A 79 -2.23 8.70 1.83
N LYS A 80 -2.83 9.69 1.19
CA LYS A 80 -3.67 10.69 1.84
C LYS A 80 -5.03 10.76 1.13
N PRO A 81 -5.89 9.74 1.28
CA PRO A 81 -7.21 9.76 0.68
C PRO A 81 -8.06 10.91 1.25
N ASP A 82 -8.80 11.58 0.39
CA ASP A 82 -9.84 12.51 0.82
C ASP A 82 -11.06 11.70 1.27
N LEU A 83 -11.20 11.54 2.58
CA LEU A 83 -12.30 10.77 3.17
C LEU A 83 -13.66 11.47 3.05
N GLN A 84 -13.71 12.76 2.69
CA GLN A 84 -14.98 13.42 2.37
C GLN A 84 -15.45 13.07 0.96
N ALA A 85 -14.54 13.02 0.00
CA ALA A 85 -14.82 12.66 -1.37
C ALA A 85 -14.93 11.14 -1.58
N THR A 86 -14.14 10.35 -0.83
CA THR A 86 -14.03 8.89 -0.97
C THR A 86 -14.11 8.18 0.40
N PRO A 87 -15.28 8.19 1.07
CA PRO A 87 -15.42 7.67 2.44
C PRO A 87 -15.48 6.14 2.52
N TRP A 88 -15.56 5.46 1.40
CA TRP A 88 -15.78 4.03 1.36
C TRP A 88 -14.53 3.27 0.93
N LEU A 89 -14.17 2.23 1.67
CA LEU A 89 -13.20 1.21 1.29
C LEU A 89 -13.96 -0.04 0.83
N HIS A 90 -13.75 -0.45 -0.41
CA HIS A 90 -14.38 -1.63 -1.01
C HIS A 90 -13.35 -2.68 -1.36
N TRP A 91 -13.59 -3.91 -0.95
CA TRP A 91 -12.82 -5.08 -1.36
C TRP A 91 -13.71 -6.32 -1.41
N CYS A 92 -13.24 -7.32 -2.14
CA CYS A 92 -13.78 -8.67 -2.09
C CYS A 92 -12.65 -9.62 -1.75
N TRP A 93 -12.95 -10.63 -0.98
CA TRP A 93 -12.00 -11.67 -0.64
C TRP A 93 -12.64 -13.06 -0.68
N ARG A 94 -11.82 -14.06 -0.83
CA ARG A 94 -12.15 -15.47 -0.71
C ARG A 94 -11.03 -16.17 0.04
N VAL A 95 -11.37 -16.94 1.03
CA VAL A 95 -10.45 -17.75 1.81
C VAL A 95 -10.71 -19.22 1.50
N ASN A 96 -9.66 -19.96 1.20
CA ASN A 96 -9.77 -21.39 0.89
C ASN A 96 -9.60 -22.27 2.13
N THR A 97 -8.88 -21.78 3.15
CA THR A 97 -8.59 -22.54 4.37
C THR A 97 -8.72 -21.62 5.58
N THR A 98 -9.43 -22.08 6.59
CA THR A 98 -9.63 -21.41 7.88
C THR A 98 -8.81 -22.09 8.98
N TYR A 99 -8.75 -21.48 10.17
CA TYR A 99 -8.01 -21.97 11.34
C TYR A 99 -8.99 -22.35 12.46
N PRO A 100 -9.63 -23.52 12.41
CA PRO A 100 -10.65 -23.89 13.39
C PRO A 100 -10.07 -24.08 14.79
N GLY A 101 -10.90 -23.85 15.81
CA GLY A 101 -10.58 -24.09 17.21
C GLY A 101 -9.78 -22.98 17.92
N LEU A 102 -9.60 -21.81 17.27
CA LEU A 102 -8.97 -20.65 17.87
C LEU A 102 -10.02 -19.78 18.60
N ASN A 103 -9.71 -19.29 19.78
CA ASN A 103 -10.48 -18.22 20.38
C ASN A 103 -9.93 -16.87 19.91
N GLU A 104 -10.45 -16.38 18.82
CA GLU A 104 -9.98 -15.20 18.10
C GLU A 104 -10.14 -13.88 18.86
N THR A 105 -10.89 -13.87 19.98
CA THR A 105 -11.03 -12.71 20.85
C THR A 105 -9.90 -12.61 21.88
N THR A 106 -8.97 -13.56 21.88
CA THR A 106 -7.84 -13.60 22.81
C THR A 106 -6.51 -13.43 22.05
N LYS A 107 -5.49 -12.96 22.76
CA LYS A 107 -4.14 -12.78 22.19
C LYS A 107 -3.54 -14.07 21.63
N ALA A 108 -3.84 -15.20 22.26
CA ALA A 108 -3.34 -16.51 21.82
C ALA A 108 -4.03 -17.02 20.54
N GLY A 109 -5.25 -16.57 20.29
CA GLY A 109 -6.04 -16.96 19.12
C GLY A 109 -6.19 -15.85 18.08
N ASP A 110 -5.46 -14.73 18.19
CA ASP A 110 -5.50 -13.62 17.22
C ASP A 110 -4.76 -13.99 15.94
N ASP A 111 -5.18 -15.07 15.30
CA ASP A 111 -4.66 -15.55 14.03
C ASP A 111 -5.80 -15.74 13.02
N TYR A 112 -5.65 -15.12 11.86
CA TYR A 112 -6.69 -15.08 10.83
C TYR A 112 -6.10 -15.38 9.47
N PRO A 113 -6.81 -16.12 8.62
CA PRO A 113 -6.34 -16.42 7.27
C PRO A 113 -6.27 -15.20 6.35
N ALA A 114 -7.05 -14.15 6.63
CA ALA A 114 -6.98 -12.91 5.89
C ALA A 114 -7.37 -11.70 6.77
N ARG A 115 -6.69 -10.57 6.54
CA ARG A 115 -6.96 -9.29 7.23
C ARG A 115 -6.85 -8.12 6.26
N VAL A 116 -7.66 -7.10 6.49
CA VAL A 116 -7.50 -5.78 5.87
C VAL A 116 -7.43 -4.73 6.98
N TYR A 117 -6.36 -3.93 6.98
CA TYR A 117 -6.19 -2.85 7.92
C TYR A 117 -6.45 -1.50 7.26
N ALA A 118 -7.24 -0.67 7.91
CA ALA A 118 -7.28 0.76 7.66
C ALA A 118 -6.63 1.47 8.86
N VAL A 119 -5.50 2.13 8.62
CA VAL A 119 -4.69 2.74 9.67
C VAL A 119 -4.63 4.24 9.45
N ALA A 120 -5.01 5.03 10.46
CA ALA A 120 -4.93 6.48 10.44
C ALA A 120 -3.97 6.98 11.52
N SER A 121 -3.09 7.92 11.16
CA SER A 121 -2.31 8.68 12.14
C SER A 121 -3.20 9.77 12.75
N THR A 122 -3.33 9.80 14.07
CA THR A 122 -4.24 10.70 14.79
C THR A 122 -3.52 11.84 15.52
N GLY A 123 -2.19 11.89 15.46
CA GLY A 123 -1.42 12.86 16.23
C GLY A 123 -0.12 13.32 15.55
N LEU A 124 0.63 14.15 16.28
CA LEU A 124 1.92 14.68 15.83
C LEU A 124 3.03 13.60 15.79
N PHE A 125 2.82 12.49 16.47
CA PHE A 125 3.81 11.43 16.60
C PHE A 125 3.35 10.18 15.82
N ARG A 126 4.29 9.52 15.15
CA ARG A 126 4.02 8.36 14.29
C ARG A 126 3.43 7.13 15.02
N TRP A 127 3.55 7.06 16.34
CA TRP A 127 2.95 5.99 17.15
C TRP A 127 1.50 6.26 17.59
N GLN A 128 0.99 7.48 17.35
CA GLN A 128 -0.41 7.79 17.62
C GLN A 128 -1.25 7.38 16.41
N VAL A 129 -1.63 6.12 16.36
CA VAL A 129 -2.42 5.55 15.28
C VAL A 129 -3.73 4.96 15.80
N GLN A 130 -4.76 5.05 14.97
CA GLN A 130 -5.98 4.26 15.11
C GLN A 130 -6.05 3.28 13.95
N ALA A 131 -6.45 2.06 14.22
CA ALA A 131 -6.58 1.03 13.21
C ALA A 131 -7.93 0.34 13.31
N LEU A 132 -8.59 0.18 12.15
CA LEU A 132 -9.66 -0.78 11.97
C LEU A 132 -9.08 -2.02 11.32
N ASN A 133 -9.33 -3.16 11.92
CA ASN A 133 -8.86 -4.44 11.44
C ASN A 133 -10.06 -5.29 11.03
N TYR A 134 -10.26 -5.46 9.73
CA TYR A 134 -11.26 -6.36 9.19
C TYR A 134 -10.64 -7.74 9.02
N VAL A 135 -11.22 -8.76 9.61
CA VAL A 135 -10.68 -10.12 9.63
C VAL A 135 -11.64 -11.11 8.99
N TRP A 136 -11.10 -12.09 8.31
CA TRP A 136 -11.82 -13.31 8.00
C TRP A 136 -11.71 -14.24 9.21
N ALA A 137 -12.71 -14.23 10.07
CA ALA A 137 -12.72 -15.10 11.25
C ALA A 137 -13.08 -16.54 10.88
N SER A 138 -12.51 -17.49 11.62
CA SER A 138 -12.79 -18.91 11.46
C SER A 138 -13.95 -19.38 12.35
N GLU A 139 -14.05 -18.80 13.55
CA GLU A 139 -15.01 -19.20 14.59
C GLU A 139 -16.07 -18.13 14.89
N GLN A 140 -15.78 -16.85 14.58
CA GLN A 140 -16.71 -15.76 14.84
C GLN A 140 -17.68 -15.55 13.68
N SER A 141 -18.93 -15.22 14.00
CA SER A 141 -19.94 -14.91 13.00
C SER A 141 -19.67 -13.58 12.29
N GLN A 142 -20.09 -13.52 11.04
CA GLN A 142 -20.05 -12.27 10.29
C GLN A 142 -20.83 -11.16 10.99
N GLY A 143 -20.22 -9.97 11.07
CA GLY A 143 -20.84 -8.80 11.70
C GLY A 143 -20.52 -8.66 13.19
N ASN A 144 -19.83 -9.62 13.81
CA ASN A 144 -19.32 -9.46 15.16
C ASN A 144 -18.14 -8.48 15.15
N ASP A 145 -17.98 -7.75 16.26
CA ASP A 145 -16.85 -6.90 16.55
C ASP A 145 -16.33 -7.13 17.97
N TRP A 146 -15.04 -6.96 18.16
CA TRP A 146 -14.40 -7.07 19.47
C TRP A 146 -13.14 -6.19 19.54
N PRO A 147 -12.72 -5.77 20.76
CA PRO A 147 -11.48 -5.03 20.93
C PRO A 147 -10.27 -5.85 20.47
N SER A 148 -9.27 -5.15 19.93
CA SER A 148 -7.99 -5.80 19.62
C SER A 148 -7.34 -6.36 20.88
N ALA A 149 -6.90 -7.59 20.84
CA ALA A 149 -6.20 -8.23 21.97
C ALA A 149 -4.79 -7.66 22.23
N PHE A 150 -4.32 -6.73 21.38
CA PHE A 150 -2.99 -6.09 21.45
C PHE A 150 -3.05 -4.60 21.79
N THR A 151 -4.23 -4.03 22.00
CA THR A 151 -4.41 -2.64 22.44
C THR A 151 -5.01 -2.64 23.83
N ASP A 152 -4.39 -1.89 24.74
CA ASP A 152 -4.93 -1.59 26.08
C ASP A 152 -6.04 -0.54 26.00
#